data_cbe2b85316595286e0022e2c772581fe
#
_entry.id   cbe2b85316595286e0022e2c772581fe
#
_cell.length_a   1.000
_cell.length_b   1.000
_cell.length_c   1.000
_cell.angle_alpha   90.00
_cell.angle_beta   90.00
_cell.angle_gamma   90.00
#
_symmetry.space_group_name_H-M   'P 1'
#
loop_
_entity.id
_entity.type
_entity.pdbx_description
1 polymer ?
#
loop_
_entity_poly.entity_id
_entity_poly.type
_entity_poly.pdbx_seq_one_letter_code
_entity_poly.pdbx_strand_id
1 'polypeptide(L)'
;MKRNKHHGLNVEFDGLCMDFGHVSLNKKKEFLCGDCYKIEENDEDHVLVLSDGLGSGVKANILSTLTATMLSTMIINQVELDEAVRAVAKTLPVCSVRNLAYATFTVLNFQGKQVSLYQFDNPDAILIRDGELFDYPVETSMIEEKEIHKSCFELKDEDMLIIMSDGVTNAGMGKTTNGGWGRDDVMAFCRAKYHKGMSAQEMAGYLAEASLDLNLNETDDDITAIVLRMRHKQVVNLMIGPPSKEEHDERYLKSCFDSEGYHVICGGTTAQCAARYLDKELISLSETACGDVPAYYKLEGTELVTEGFLTIEHLLEYCEEWMEDRLSFNRLKRKKDAAALLGVMLFEQATDINFYFGGAINKSNVELGITEKRKEQAAEELVEHLQNAGKNVNIAFWAI
;
A
#
# COMPACT_ATOMS: atom_id res chain seq x y z
N MET A 1 18.63 -13.81 -11.45
CA MET A 1 18.27 -12.39 -11.33
C MET A 1 17.22 -12.31 -10.23
N LYS A 2 17.57 -11.82 -9.03
CA LYS A 2 16.58 -11.58 -7.97
C LYS A 2 15.73 -10.40 -8.43
N ARG A 3 14.45 -10.61 -8.73
CA ARG A 3 13.48 -9.53 -8.90
C ARG A 3 13.50 -8.69 -7.62
N ASN A 4 13.71 -7.39 -7.74
CA ASN A 4 13.50 -6.46 -6.64
C ASN A 4 12.05 -6.63 -6.18
N LYS A 5 11.87 -7.26 -5.04
CA LYS A 5 10.57 -7.30 -4.37
C LYS A 5 10.37 -5.88 -3.83
N HIS A 6 9.44 -5.14 -4.39
CA HIS A 6 8.92 -3.95 -3.75
C HIS A 6 8.08 -4.42 -2.54
N HIS A 7 8.75 -4.61 -1.42
CA HIS A 7 8.07 -4.80 -0.15
C HIS A 7 7.54 -3.44 0.30
N GLY A 8 6.30 -3.40 0.79
CA GLY A 8 5.85 -2.25 1.56
C GLY A 8 6.77 -2.03 2.76
N LEU A 9 6.82 -0.82 3.27
CA LEU A 9 7.66 -0.46 4.41
C LEU A 9 7.13 -1.20 5.65
N ASN A 10 7.87 -2.19 6.15
CA ASN A 10 7.44 -3.01 7.28
C ASN A 10 8.07 -2.52 8.59
N VAL A 11 7.76 -1.29 8.96
CA VAL A 11 8.21 -0.67 10.23
C VAL A 11 7.26 -1.06 11.34
N GLU A 12 7.78 -1.67 12.38
CA GLU A 12 7.02 -2.06 13.55
C GLU A 12 7.73 -1.63 14.84
N PHE A 13 7.01 -0.94 15.73
CA PHE A 13 7.51 -0.57 17.07
C PHE A 13 6.34 -0.31 18.04
N ASP A 14 6.51 -0.71 19.29
CA ASP A 14 5.54 -0.49 20.36
C ASP A 14 4.10 -0.95 20.03
N GLY A 15 3.94 -2.02 19.24
CA GLY A 15 2.63 -2.53 18.81
C GLY A 15 1.97 -1.72 17.69
N LEU A 16 2.66 -0.68 17.18
CA LEU A 16 2.27 0.05 15.99
C LEU A 16 3.01 -0.49 14.77
N CYS A 17 2.39 -0.38 13.63
CA CYS A 17 2.98 -0.67 12.33
C CYS A 17 2.74 0.48 11.36
N MET A 18 3.57 0.55 10.34
CA MET A 18 3.44 1.55 9.29
C MET A 18 2.67 0.98 8.11
N ASP A 19 1.55 1.61 7.79
CA ASP A 19 0.80 1.37 6.56
C ASP A 19 1.39 2.24 5.44
N PHE A 20 1.59 1.65 4.27
CA PHE A 20 2.22 2.30 3.12
C PHE A 20 1.25 2.34 1.95
N GLY A 21 1.03 3.52 1.39
CA GLY A 21 0.25 3.71 0.18
C GLY A 21 0.99 4.58 -0.81
N HIS A 22 0.89 4.27 -2.09
CA HIS A 22 1.48 5.11 -3.12
C HIS A 22 0.71 5.04 -4.43
N VAL A 23 0.79 6.12 -5.19
CA VAL A 23 0.36 6.19 -6.58
C VAL A 23 1.42 6.96 -7.37
N SER A 24 1.82 6.43 -8.52
CA SER A 24 2.66 7.10 -9.49
C SER A 24 1.98 7.06 -10.86
N LEU A 25 1.85 8.22 -11.49
CA LEU A 25 1.24 8.40 -12.80
C LEU A 25 2.28 9.00 -13.74
N ASN A 26 2.46 8.36 -14.88
CA ASN A 26 3.41 8.83 -15.88
C ASN A 26 2.91 10.10 -16.58
N LYS A 27 3.81 10.98 -16.94
CA LYS A 27 3.57 12.06 -17.88
C LYS A 27 2.96 11.52 -19.17
N LYS A 28 1.99 12.22 -19.71
CA LYS A 28 1.33 11.85 -20.98
C LYS A 28 2.35 11.56 -22.08
N LYS A 29 2.18 10.41 -22.74
CA LYS A 29 3.03 9.85 -23.81
C LYS A 29 4.39 9.32 -23.36
N GLU A 30 4.74 9.37 -22.09
CA GLU A 30 5.93 8.73 -21.58
C GLU A 30 5.62 7.30 -21.11
N PHE A 31 6.54 6.37 -21.41
CA PHE A 31 6.41 4.97 -21.02
C PHE A 31 6.94 4.68 -19.61
N LEU A 32 7.80 5.56 -19.11
CA LEU A 32 8.42 5.45 -17.79
C LEU A 32 8.15 6.73 -17.00
N CYS A 33 7.84 6.56 -15.73
CA CYS A 33 7.74 7.66 -14.78
C CYS A 33 9.13 8.27 -14.57
N GLY A 34 9.24 9.59 -14.61
CA GLY A 34 10.44 10.31 -14.24
C GLY A 34 10.72 10.27 -12.73
N ASP A 35 9.69 10.06 -11.94
CA ASP A 35 9.80 9.84 -10.50
C ASP A 35 10.19 8.40 -10.18
N CYS A 36 10.94 8.24 -9.11
CA CYS A 36 11.31 6.94 -8.56
C CYS A 36 11.30 6.99 -7.03
N TYR A 37 10.74 5.99 -6.40
CA TYR A 37 10.96 5.79 -4.97
C TYR A 37 11.72 4.49 -4.70
N LYS A 38 12.44 4.46 -3.60
CA LYS A 38 13.23 3.32 -3.16
C LYS A 38 13.03 3.11 -1.66
N ILE A 39 12.82 1.87 -1.28
CA ILE A 39 12.77 1.44 0.13
C ILE A 39 13.93 0.48 0.35
N GLU A 40 14.72 0.71 1.38
CA GLU A 40 15.73 -0.19 1.89
C GLU A 40 15.52 -0.35 3.39
N GLU A 41 15.72 -1.56 3.90
CA GLU A 41 15.52 -1.90 5.31
C GLU A 41 16.60 -2.85 5.81
N ASN A 42 16.94 -2.73 7.08
CA ASN A 42 17.73 -3.67 7.85
C ASN A 42 17.03 -3.93 9.19
N ASP A 43 17.69 -4.57 10.14
CA ASP A 43 17.09 -4.94 11.43
C ASP A 43 16.74 -3.72 12.31
N GLU A 44 17.33 -2.55 12.09
CA GLU A 44 17.21 -1.36 12.95
C GLU A 44 16.65 -0.15 12.24
N ASP A 45 16.95 0.00 10.94
CA ASP A 45 16.65 1.20 10.15
C ASP A 45 15.79 0.87 8.93
N HIS A 46 14.91 1.80 8.58
CA HIS A 46 14.13 1.76 7.35
C HIS A 46 14.28 3.09 6.63
N VAL A 47 14.65 3.03 5.36
CA VAL A 47 14.91 4.22 4.54
C VAL A 47 13.96 4.23 3.36
N LEU A 48 13.22 5.32 3.21
CA LEU A 48 12.40 5.60 2.03
C LEU A 48 12.95 6.86 1.35
N VAL A 49 13.23 6.76 0.06
CA VAL A 49 13.64 7.90 -0.76
C VAL A 49 12.67 8.05 -1.93
N LEU A 50 12.09 9.24 -2.07
CA LEU A 50 11.39 9.68 -3.28
C LEU A 50 12.30 10.63 -4.03
N SER A 51 12.49 10.44 -5.31
CA SER A 51 13.27 11.31 -6.19
C SER A 51 12.53 11.57 -7.49
N ASP A 52 12.52 12.82 -7.92
CA ASP A 52 12.04 13.24 -9.22
C ASP A 52 13.22 13.62 -10.11
N GLY A 53 13.26 13.06 -11.30
CA GLY A 53 14.33 13.25 -12.28
C GLY A 53 14.04 14.40 -13.23
N LEU A 54 14.95 15.36 -13.33
CA LEU A 54 14.78 16.52 -14.23
C LEU A 54 14.52 16.11 -15.67
N GLY A 55 13.36 16.50 -16.20
CA GLY A 55 12.95 16.23 -17.58
C GLY A 55 11.75 15.30 -17.63
N SER A 56 11.77 14.31 -18.50
CA SER A 56 10.73 13.29 -18.61
C SER A 56 11.23 12.00 -19.24
N GLY A 57 10.46 10.92 -19.07
CA GLY A 57 10.70 9.63 -19.69
C GLY A 57 12.01 8.94 -19.22
N VAL A 58 12.64 8.19 -20.11
CA VAL A 58 13.80 7.34 -19.79
C VAL A 58 14.93 8.08 -19.07
N LYS A 59 15.24 9.31 -19.50
CA LYS A 59 16.34 10.08 -18.92
C LYS A 59 16.04 10.51 -17.49
N ALA A 60 14.86 11.03 -17.23
CA ALA A 60 14.43 11.42 -15.91
C ALA A 60 14.36 10.18 -14.99
N ASN A 61 13.78 9.07 -15.49
CA ASN A 61 13.73 7.79 -14.76
C ASN A 61 15.11 7.27 -14.35
N ILE A 62 16.14 7.32 -15.24
CA ILE A 62 17.49 6.91 -14.88
C ILE A 62 18.06 7.78 -13.76
N LEU A 63 17.85 9.10 -13.83
CA LEU A 63 18.40 10.04 -12.84
C LEU A 63 17.73 9.88 -11.49
N SER A 64 16.40 9.80 -11.43
CA SER A 64 15.66 9.58 -10.18
C SER A 64 15.98 8.23 -9.56
N THR A 65 16.06 7.16 -10.39
CA THR A 65 16.43 5.81 -9.92
C THR A 65 17.83 5.79 -9.34
N LEU A 66 18.80 6.43 -10.02
CA LEU A 66 20.19 6.51 -9.52
C LEU A 66 20.25 7.28 -8.19
N THR A 67 19.60 8.45 -8.12
CA THR A 67 19.54 9.26 -6.90
C THR A 67 18.93 8.51 -5.74
N ALA A 68 17.73 7.93 -5.95
CA ALA A 68 17.04 7.18 -4.92
C ALA A 68 17.85 5.97 -4.43
N THR A 69 18.49 5.23 -5.37
CA THR A 69 19.31 4.07 -5.03
C THR A 69 20.59 4.47 -4.28
N MET A 70 21.28 5.52 -4.71
CA MET A 70 22.48 5.98 -4.01
C MET A 70 22.17 6.43 -2.59
N LEU A 71 21.18 7.31 -2.40
CA LEU A 71 20.78 7.79 -1.08
C LEU A 71 20.32 6.65 -0.16
N SER A 72 19.39 5.82 -0.61
CA SER A 72 18.89 4.72 0.22
C SER A 72 20.00 3.74 0.61
N THR A 73 20.86 3.35 -0.34
CA THR A 73 21.96 2.41 -0.08
C THR A 73 23.02 3.00 0.87
N MET A 74 23.36 4.27 0.73
CA MET A 74 24.35 4.90 1.61
C MET A 74 23.81 5.02 3.03
N ILE A 75 22.58 5.49 3.19
CA ILE A 75 21.96 5.71 4.51
C ILE A 75 21.73 4.39 5.24
N ILE A 76 21.20 3.36 4.57
CA ILE A 76 20.98 2.05 5.21
C ILE A 76 22.31 1.39 5.66
N ASN A 77 23.42 1.74 5.01
CA ASN A 77 24.76 1.32 5.40
C ASN A 77 25.43 2.31 6.38
N GLN A 78 24.65 3.09 7.11
CA GLN A 78 25.10 3.97 8.20
C GLN A 78 26.00 5.14 7.75
N VAL A 79 25.94 5.54 6.48
CA VAL A 79 26.55 6.80 6.04
C VAL A 79 25.69 7.94 6.56
N GLU A 80 26.33 8.91 7.21
CA GLU A 80 25.65 10.11 7.71
C GLU A 80 24.85 10.79 6.59
N LEU A 81 23.62 11.20 6.91
CA LEU A 81 22.69 11.79 5.92
C LEU A 81 23.30 12.98 5.17
N ASP A 82 24.01 13.86 5.87
CA ASP A 82 24.69 15.01 5.24
C ASP A 82 25.81 14.60 4.29
N GLU A 83 26.51 13.51 4.58
CA GLU A 83 27.56 12.96 3.72
C GLU A 83 26.95 12.29 2.49
N ALA A 84 25.88 11.52 2.66
CA ALA A 84 25.16 10.89 1.56
C ALA A 84 24.60 11.94 0.59
N VAL A 85 23.94 12.97 1.09
CA VAL A 85 23.42 14.09 0.29
C VAL A 85 24.55 14.80 -0.44
N ARG A 86 25.68 15.06 0.24
CA ARG A 86 26.87 15.70 -0.37
C ARG A 86 27.47 14.84 -1.49
N ALA A 87 27.56 13.52 -1.28
CA ALA A 87 28.09 12.62 -2.29
C ALA A 87 27.20 12.59 -3.54
N VAL A 88 25.88 12.51 -3.36
CA VAL A 88 24.92 12.57 -4.47
C VAL A 88 24.99 13.91 -5.20
N ALA A 89 24.98 15.00 -4.46
CA ALA A 89 25.07 16.36 -5.02
C ALA A 89 26.33 16.58 -5.90
N LYS A 90 27.46 15.94 -5.56
CA LYS A 90 28.69 15.99 -6.35
C LYS A 90 28.72 15.03 -7.52
N THR A 91 28.02 13.93 -7.43
CA THR A 91 28.06 12.84 -8.41
C THR A 91 27.08 13.07 -9.56
N LEU A 92 25.93 13.64 -9.25
CA LEU A 92 24.91 13.92 -10.27
C LEU A 92 25.39 15.02 -11.21
N PRO A 93 25.30 14.80 -12.54
CA PRO A 93 25.72 15.79 -13.52
C PRO A 93 24.88 17.08 -13.34
N VAL A 94 25.50 18.24 -13.46
CA VAL A 94 24.83 19.56 -13.42
C VAL A 94 24.37 19.93 -14.83
N CYS A 95 23.12 20.35 -14.99
CA CYS A 95 22.62 20.84 -16.26
C CYS A 95 23.33 22.17 -16.63
N SER A 96 24.14 22.14 -17.67
CA SER A 96 24.88 23.32 -18.14
C SER A 96 23.99 24.49 -18.56
N VAL A 97 22.69 24.25 -18.79
CA VAL A 97 21.73 25.27 -19.25
C VAL A 97 20.99 25.94 -18.08
N ARG A 98 20.74 25.20 -16.98
CA ARG A 98 19.97 25.72 -15.84
C ARG A 98 20.74 25.77 -14.53
N ASN A 99 21.96 25.28 -14.48
CA ASN A 99 22.80 25.17 -13.26
C ASN A 99 22.10 24.43 -12.09
N LEU A 100 21.10 23.57 -12.41
CA LEU A 100 20.30 22.82 -11.46
C LEU A 100 20.80 21.39 -11.36
N ALA A 101 20.68 20.81 -10.19
CA ALA A 101 20.85 19.35 -10.00
C ALA A 101 19.82 18.58 -10.84
N TYR A 102 20.18 17.35 -11.20
CA TYR A 102 19.39 16.54 -12.13
C TYR A 102 18.24 15.78 -11.48
N ALA A 103 18.16 15.76 -10.17
CA ALA A 103 17.06 15.15 -9.45
C ALA A 103 16.82 15.86 -8.11
N THR A 104 15.56 16.02 -7.77
CA THR A 104 15.10 16.41 -6.44
C THR A 104 14.99 15.17 -5.57
N PHE A 105 14.87 15.31 -4.27
CA PHE A 105 14.63 14.15 -3.40
C PHE A 105 13.94 14.52 -2.08
N THR A 106 13.23 13.54 -1.56
CA THR A 106 12.77 13.46 -0.18
C THR A 106 13.26 12.17 0.43
N VAL A 107 14.01 12.25 1.52
CA VAL A 107 14.53 11.11 2.27
C VAL A 107 13.84 11.03 3.61
N LEU A 108 13.32 9.87 3.93
CA LEU A 108 12.81 9.50 5.25
C LEU A 108 13.67 8.36 5.79
N ASN A 109 14.29 8.59 6.94
CA ASN A 109 15.00 7.55 7.69
C ASN A 109 14.28 7.32 9.02
N PHE A 110 13.79 6.11 9.24
CA PHE A 110 13.06 5.69 10.42
C PHE A 110 13.95 4.87 11.34
N GLN A 111 14.07 5.33 12.58
CA GLN A 111 14.70 4.61 13.68
C GLN A 111 13.66 4.42 14.80
N GLY A 112 12.99 3.27 14.78
CA GLY A 112 11.77 3.09 15.55
C GLY A 112 10.72 4.13 15.13
N LYS A 113 10.17 4.88 16.09
CA LYS A 113 9.18 5.95 15.83
C LYS A 113 9.78 7.29 15.42
N GLN A 114 11.10 7.42 15.51
CA GLN A 114 11.78 8.65 15.14
C GLN A 114 12.00 8.73 13.64
N VAL A 115 11.64 9.87 13.05
CA VAL A 115 11.81 10.14 11.62
C VAL A 115 12.81 11.27 11.45
N SER A 116 13.85 11.01 10.66
CA SER A 116 14.71 12.05 10.10
C SER A 116 14.32 12.28 8.64
N LEU A 117 13.88 13.50 8.34
CA LEU A 117 13.37 13.91 7.03
C LEU A 117 14.32 14.92 6.40
N TYR A 118 14.77 14.63 5.17
CA TYR A 118 15.58 15.53 4.35
C TYR A 118 14.90 15.77 3.02
N GLN A 119 14.73 17.04 2.65
CA GLN A 119 14.04 17.42 1.43
C GLN A 119 14.88 18.40 0.63
N PHE A 120 15.00 18.12 -0.65
CA PHE A 120 15.65 18.97 -1.62
C PHE A 120 14.74 19.16 -2.82
N ASP A 121 14.25 20.39 -2.99
CA ASP A 121 13.50 20.86 -4.17
C ASP A 121 12.18 20.07 -4.48
N ASN A 122 11.81 19.12 -3.62
CA ASN A 122 10.48 18.51 -3.59
C ASN A 122 9.56 19.35 -2.68
N PRO A 123 8.24 19.30 -2.89
CA PRO A 123 7.29 19.89 -1.95
C PRO A 123 7.49 19.35 -0.54
N ASP A 124 7.52 20.24 0.46
CA ASP A 124 7.66 19.83 1.85
C ASP A 124 6.56 18.87 2.27
N ALA A 125 6.94 17.81 2.98
CA ALA A 125 6.03 16.78 3.48
C ALA A 125 4.89 17.39 4.30
N ILE A 126 3.76 16.71 4.32
CA ILE A 126 2.57 17.08 5.09
C ILE A 126 2.39 16.05 6.19
N LEU A 127 2.23 16.49 7.43
CA LEU A 127 1.89 15.64 8.56
C LEU A 127 0.49 15.96 9.07
N ILE A 128 -0.38 14.95 9.10
CA ILE A 128 -1.68 15.01 9.74
C ILE A 128 -1.58 14.23 11.05
N ARG A 129 -1.89 14.88 12.16
CA ARG A 129 -1.92 14.33 13.50
C ARG A 129 -3.26 14.64 14.17
N ASP A 130 -3.90 13.65 14.75
CA ASP A 130 -5.23 13.81 15.36
C ASP A 130 -6.29 14.43 14.40
N GLY A 131 -6.15 14.19 13.09
CA GLY A 131 -7.02 14.73 12.05
C GLY A 131 -6.75 16.18 11.64
N GLU A 132 -5.76 16.82 12.21
CA GLU A 132 -5.37 18.19 11.92
C GLU A 132 -3.96 18.27 11.30
N LEU A 133 -3.71 19.31 10.53
CA LEU A 133 -2.37 19.60 10.03
C LEU A 133 -1.42 19.88 11.19
N PHE A 134 -0.27 19.25 11.18
CA PHE A 134 0.74 19.40 12.22
C PHE A 134 2.02 19.99 11.66
N ASP A 135 2.42 21.13 12.22
CA ASP A 135 3.68 21.80 11.88
C ASP A 135 4.83 21.14 12.65
N TYR A 136 5.67 20.40 11.94
CA TYR A 136 6.89 19.83 12.48
C TYR A 136 8.07 20.83 12.31
N PRO A 137 9.09 20.78 13.19
CA PRO A 137 10.24 21.67 13.09
C PRO A 137 11.02 21.47 11.80
N VAL A 138 11.35 22.55 11.11
CA VAL A 138 12.18 22.53 9.90
C VAL A 138 13.42 23.39 10.13
N GLU A 139 14.59 22.80 9.90
CA GLU A 139 15.88 23.47 9.86
C GLU A 139 16.36 23.55 8.41
N THR A 140 16.71 24.74 7.95
CA THR A 140 17.29 24.93 6.62
C THR A 140 18.81 24.92 6.69
N SER A 141 19.44 24.11 5.87
CA SER A 141 20.91 24.06 5.77
C SER A 141 21.36 24.05 4.31
N MET A 142 22.58 24.60 4.08
CA MET A 142 23.20 24.60 2.76
C MET A 142 24.20 23.45 2.63
N ILE A 143 24.00 22.55 1.69
CA ILE A 143 24.92 21.46 1.35
C ILE A 143 25.28 21.58 -0.13
N GLU A 144 26.57 21.82 -0.45
CA GLU A 144 27.04 21.99 -1.85
C GLU A 144 26.17 22.97 -2.66
N GLU A 145 25.95 24.17 -2.08
CA GLU A 145 25.13 25.24 -2.65
C GLU A 145 23.62 24.92 -2.83
N LYS A 146 23.16 23.80 -2.26
CA LYS A 146 21.75 23.38 -2.30
C LYS A 146 21.11 23.64 -0.94
N GLU A 147 19.92 24.22 -0.96
CA GLU A 147 19.11 24.40 0.24
C GLU A 147 18.41 23.09 0.58
N ILE A 148 18.69 22.55 1.75
CA ILE A 148 18.13 21.30 2.26
C ILE A 148 17.28 21.60 3.48
N HIS A 149 16.03 21.20 3.44
CA HIS A 149 15.14 21.20 4.59
C HIS A 149 15.35 19.94 5.41
N LYS A 150 15.66 20.08 6.67
CA LYS A 150 15.89 18.99 7.63
C LYS A 150 14.85 19.05 8.74
N SER A 151 14.33 17.90 9.10
CA SER A 151 13.37 17.76 10.19
C SER A 151 13.63 16.48 10.94
N CYS A 152 13.37 16.52 12.26
CA CYS A 152 13.44 15.34 13.10
C CYS A 152 12.25 15.38 14.07
N PHE A 153 11.41 14.36 14.04
CA PHE A 153 10.21 14.25 14.89
C PHE A 153 9.82 12.80 15.13
N GLU A 154 9.00 12.59 16.15
CA GLU A 154 8.42 11.27 16.42
C GLU A 154 7.06 11.13 15.75
N LEU A 155 6.80 9.96 15.14
CA LEU A 155 5.48 9.56 14.71
C LEU A 155 4.67 8.99 15.87
N LYS A 156 3.37 9.28 15.87
CA LYS A 156 2.39 8.78 16.82
C LYS A 156 1.36 7.90 16.14
N ASP A 157 0.59 7.18 16.97
CA ASP A 157 -0.57 6.45 16.47
C ASP A 157 -1.51 7.37 15.67
N GLU A 158 -2.02 6.85 14.56
CA GLU A 158 -2.88 7.56 13.60
C GLU A 158 -2.21 8.73 12.84
N ASP A 159 -0.92 9.03 13.05
CA ASP A 159 -0.21 10.00 12.23
C ASP A 159 -0.19 9.57 10.76
N MET A 160 -0.42 10.52 9.87
CA MET A 160 -0.33 10.34 8.43
C MET A 160 0.68 11.31 7.84
N LEU A 161 1.81 10.78 7.36
CA LEU A 161 2.88 11.54 6.71
C LEU A 161 2.77 11.37 5.19
N ILE A 162 2.69 12.49 4.47
CA ILE A 162 2.49 12.54 3.03
C ILE A 162 3.70 13.20 2.39
N ILE A 163 4.35 12.52 1.45
CA ILE A 163 5.39 13.06 0.59
C ILE A 163 4.98 12.97 -0.87
N MET A 164 5.45 13.89 -1.70
CA MET A 164 5.02 13.96 -3.09
C MET A 164 6.08 14.59 -3.99
N SER A 165 6.03 14.30 -5.29
CA SER A 165 6.75 15.05 -6.30
C SER A 165 6.01 16.35 -6.66
N ASP A 166 6.68 17.26 -7.34
CA ASP A 166 6.12 18.56 -7.70
C ASP A 166 4.96 18.46 -8.71
N GLY A 167 4.85 17.35 -9.45
CA GLY A 167 3.70 17.10 -10.33
C GLY A 167 2.34 17.09 -9.61
N VAL A 168 2.31 16.83 -8.28
CA VAL A 168 1.10 16.98 -7.46
C VAL A 168 0.80 18.47 -7.24
N THR A 169 1.78 19.25 -6.78
CA THR A 169 1.57 20.69 -6.50
C THR A 169 1.44 21.53 -7.76
N ASN A 170 2.01 21.07 -8.88
CA ASN A 170 1.88 21.71 -10.18
C ASN A 170 0.62 21.28 -10.95
N ALA A 171 -0.19 20.37 -10.41
CA ALA A 171 -1.38 19.86 -11.10
C ALA A 171 -2.31 21.00 -11.54
N GLY A 172 -2.76 20.90 -12.78
CA GLY A 172 -3.66 21.90 -13.40
C GLY A 172 -3.00 23.21 -13.84
N MET A 173 -1.68 23.35 -13.72
CA MET A 173 -0.96 24.57 -14.11
C MET A 173 -1.23 24.92 -15.59
N GLY A 174 -1.70 26.14 -15.83
CA GLY A 174 -2.03 26.61 -17.17
C GLY A 174 -3.28 25.98 -17.81
N LYS A 175 -3.99 25.09 -17.08
CA LYS A 175 -5.27 24.47 -17.50
C LYS A 175 -6.41 24.93 -16.59
N THR A 176 -6.52 24.35 -15.41
CA THR A 176 -7.57 24.65 -14.43
C THR A 176 -7.12 25.62 -13.34
N THR A 177 -5.82 25.75 -13.16
CA THR A 177 -5.19 26.70 -12.22
C THR A 177 -4.14 27.56 -12.92
N ASN A 178 -3.88 28.77 -12.42
CA ASN A 178 -2.86 29.65 -13.00
C ASN A 178 -1.42 29.23 -12.60
N GLY A 179 -1.23 28.79 -11.35
CA GLY A 179 0.09 28.51 -10.77
C GLY A 179 0.27 27.09 -10.24
N GLY A 180 -0.55 26.13 -10.70
CA GLY A 180 -0.64 24.80 -10.13
C GLY A 180 -1.63 24.71 -8.98
N TRP A 181 -1.77 23.54 -8.38
CA TRP A 181 -2.61 23.31 -7.19
C TRP A 181 -2.05 24.05 -5.98
N GLY A 182 -0.72 23.99 -5.82
CA GLY A 182 -0.05 24.61 -4.69
C GLY A 182 -0.11 23.76 -3.42
N ARG A 183 0.98 23.81 -2.61
CA ARG A 183 1.12 22.99 -1.41
C ARG A 183 0.03 23.28 -0.37
N ASP A 184 -0.33 24.52 -0.15
CA ASP A 184 -1.33 24.91 0.86
C ASP A 184 -2.72 24.35 0.54
N ASP A 185 -3.11 24.38 -0.75
CA ASP A 185 -4.36 23.80 -1.20
C ASP A 185 -4.35 22.26 -1.12
N VAL A 186 -3.19 21.62 -1.40
CA VAL A 186 -3.01 20.17 -1.17
C VAL A 186 -3.15 19.85 0.31
N MET A 187 -2.56 20.62 1.21
CA MET A 187 -2.70 20.45 2.66
C MET A 187 -4.18 20.55 3.10
N ALA A 188 -4.88 21.59 2.62
CA ALA A 188 -6.30 21.77 2.91
C ALA A 188 -7.16 20.63 2.38
N PHE A 189 -6.84 20.12 1.18
CA PHE A 189 -7.50 18.96 0.59
C PHE A 189 -7.26 17.69 1.42
N CYS A 190 -6.03 17.38 1.79
CA CYS A 190 -5.68 16.21 2.60
C CYS A 190 -6.43 16.24 3.95
N ARG A 191 -6.43 17.39 4.63
CA ARG A 191 -7.19 17.57 5.87
C ARG A 191 -8.70 17.35 5.66
N ALA A 192 -9.27 17.88 4.59
CA ALA A 192 -10.69 17.75 4.29
C ALA A 192 -11.11 16.32 3.94
N LYS A 193 -10.21 15.53 3.34
CA LYS A 193 -10.44 14.13 2.99
C LYS A 193 -10.19 13.17 4.14
N TYR A 194 -9.31 13.54 5.06
CA TYR A 194 -8.94 12.68 6.19
C TYR A 194 -10.17 12.29 7.02
N HIS A 195 -10.23 11.02 7.35
CA HIS A 195 -11.14 10.47 8.36
C HIS A 195 -10.42 9.37 9.15
N LYS A 196 -10.85 9.17 10.39
CA LYS A 196 -10.29 8.12 11.24
C LYS A 196 -10.46 6.75 10.57
N GLY A 197 -9.37 5.99 10.52
CA GLY A 197 -9.36 4.67 9.88
C GLY A 197 -9.05 4.71 8.37
N MET A 198 -8.86 5.90 7.76
CA MET A 198 -8.45 6.01 6.36
C MET A 198 -7.10 5.31 6.14
N SER A 199 -6.99 4.47 5.11
CA SER A 199 -5.71 3.84 4.76
C SER A 199 -4.75 4.82 4.08
N ALA A 200 -3.46 4.50 4.13
CA ALA A 200 -2.43 5.24 3.40
C ALA A 200 -2.70 5.23 1.88
N GLN A 201 -3.12 4.06 1.34
CA GLN A 201 -3.43 3.91 -0.08
C GLN A 201 -4.64 4.75 -0.52
N GLU A 202 -5.64 4.89 0.34
CA GLU A 202 -6.82 5.71 0.06
C GLU A 202 -6.45 7.19 -0.11
N MET A 203 -5.64 7.74 0.79
CA MET A 203 -5.19 9.12 0.70
C MET A 203 -4.31 9.34 -0.55
N ALA A 204 -3.38 8.43 -0.83
CA ALA A 204 -2.55 8.49 -2.04
C ALA A 204 -3.42 8.49 -3.32
N GLY A 205 -4.44 7.63 -3.34
CA GLY A 205 -5.42 7.59 -4.44
C GLY A 205 -6.20 8.88 -4.60
N TYR A 206 -6.68 9.49 -3.52
CA TYR A 206 -7.38 10.79 -3.60
C TYR A 206 -6.49 11.91 -4.14
N LEU A 207 -5.22 11.96 -3.74
CA LEU A 207 -4.26 12.93 -4.27
C LEU A 207 -4.05 12.75 -5.77
N ALA A 208 -3.87 11.52 -6.22
CA ALA A 208 -3.68 11.21 -7.63
C ALA A 208 -4.95 11.48 -8.46
N GLU A 209 -6.15 11.07 -7.98
CA GLU A 209 -7.42 11.38 -8.64
C GLU A 209 -7.62 12.89 -8.78
N ALA A 210 -7.41 13.66 -7.70
CA ALA A 210 -7.56 15.13 -7.75
C ALA A 210 -6.54 15.78 -8.69
N SER A 211 -5.29 15.29 -8.70
CA SER A 211 -4.27 15.77 -9.62
C SER A 211 -4.65 15.51 -11.08
N LEU A 212 -5.21 14.33 -11.39
CA LEU A 212 -5.73 14.01 -12.73
C LEU A 212 -6.89 14.90 -13.14
N ASP A 213 -7.85 15.12 -12.24
CA ASP A 213 -9.01 15.97 -12.49
C ASP A 213 -8.56 17.40 -12.81
N LEU A 214 -7.63 17.96 -12.02
CA LEU A 214 -7.05 19.29 -12.28
C LEU A 214 -6.32 19.35 -13.63
N ASN A 215 -5.66 18.29 -14.02
CA ASN A 215 -4.98 18.15 -15.31
C ASN A 215 -5.91 17.78 -16.47
N LEU A 216 -7.23 17.74 -16.27
CA LEU A 216 -8.23 17.33 -17.27
C LEU A 216 -7.98 15.92 -17.83
N ASN A 217 -7.60 15.00 -16.95
CA ASN A 217 -7.22 13.61 -17.25
C ASN A 217 -5.99 13.45 -18.18
N GLU A 218 -5.15 14.48 -18.29
CA GLU A 218 -3.92 14.46 -19.08
C GLU A 218 -2.76 15.01 -18.25
N THR A 219 -1.89 14.12 -17.76
CA THR A 219 -0.73 14.49 -16.94
C THR A 219 0.32 15.25 -17.76
N ASP A 220 0.63 16.47 -17.35
CA ASP A 220 1.68 17.29 -17.99
C ASP A 220 3.06 17.05 -17.36
N ASP A 221 3.08 16.39 -16.22
CA ASP A 221 4.27 15.92 -15.51
C ASP A 221 4.03 14.57 -14.85
N ASP A 222 5.11 13.92 -14.41
CA ASP A 222 5.02 12.72 -13.59
C ASP A 222 4.44 13.09 -12.22
N ILE A 223 3.50 12.30 -11.71
CA ILE A 223 2.79 12.59 -10.46
C ILE A 223 3.02 11.43 -9.51
N THR A 224 3.71 11.66 -8.41
CA THR A 224 3.90 10.64 -7.37
C THR A 224 3.47 11.18 -6.02
N ALA A 225 2.58 10.44 -5.36
CA ALA A 225 2.20 10.65 -3.97
C ALA A 225 2.46 9.39 -3.17
N ILE A 226 3.15 9.53 -2.05
CA ILE A 226 3.43 8.45 -1.09
C ILE A 226 2.88 8.88 0.27
N VAL A 227 2.14 7.98 0.89
CA VAL A 227 1.52 8.20 2.18
C VAL A 227 1.95 7.10 3.14
N LEU A 228 2.33 7.49 4.34
CA LEU A 228 2.70 6.63 5.44
C LEU A 228 1.72 6.88 6.60
N ARG A 229 1.13 5.83 7.14
CA ARG A 229 0.24 5.95 8.30
C ARG A 229 0.69 5.03 9.41
N MET A 230 0.80 5.58 10.62
CA MET A 230 1.00 4.80 11.82
C MET A 230 -0.31 4.25 12.32
N ARG A 231 -0.39 2.96 12.61
CA ARG A 231 -1.60 2.32 13.16
C ARG A 231 -1.31 1.07 13.96
N HIS A 232 -2.27 0.66 14.75
CA HIS A 232 -2.20 -0.64 15.42
C HIS A 232 -2.26 -1.80 14.42
N LYS A 233 -1.63 -2.91 14.77
CA LYS A 233 -1.73 -4.15 14.01
C LYS A 233 -3.18 -4.61 13.92
N GLN A 234 -3.56 -5.08 12.73
CA GLN A 234 -4.82 -5.74 12.48
C GLN A 234 -4.56 -7.11 11.84
N VAL A 235 -4.74 -8.14 12.62
CA VAL A 235 -4.64 -9.52 12.14
C VAL A 235 -5.93 -9.94 11.47
N VAL A 236 -5.83 -10.59 10.31
CA VAL A 236 -6.95 -11.26 9.63
C VAL A 236 -6.65 -12.75 9.53
N ASN A 237 -7.52 -13.56 10.10
CA ASN A 237 -7.47 -15.03 10.04
C ASN A 237 -8.38 -15.49 8.90
N LEU A 238 -7.79 -15.87 7.77
CA LEU A 238 -8.52 -16.26 6.55
C LEU A 238 -8.56 -17.78 6.40
N MET A 239 -9.76 -18.37 6.48
CA MET A 239 -10.01 -19.79 6.26
C MET A 239 -10.47 -20.04 4.83
N ILE A 240 -9.78 -20.93 4.10
CA ILE A 240 -10.11 -21.34 2.73
C ILE A 240 -10.29 -22.86 2.66
N GLY A 241 -11.53 -23.30 2.54
CA GLY A 241 -11.88 -24.71 2.52
C GLY A 241 -11.78 -25.39 3.89
N PRO A 242 -12.47 -26.52 4.10
CA PRO A 242 -12.34 -27.34 5.29
C PRO A 242 -11.17 -28.33 5.15
N PRO A 243 -10.69 -28.95 6.23
CA PRO A 243 -9.75 -30.07 6.18
C PRO A 243 -10.27 -31.25 5.35
N SER A 244 -9.36 -32.07 4.84
CA SER A 244 -9.72 -33.26 4.06
C SER A 244 -10.45 -34.34 4.86
N LYS A 245 -10.31 -34.31 6.18
CA LYS A 245 -10.93 -35.26 7.11
C LYS A 245 -11.74 -34.51 8.18
N GLU A 246 -13.00 -34.91 8.33
CA GLU A 246 -13.92 -34.30 9.32
C GLU A 246 -13.39 -34.37 10.78
N GLU A 247 -12.59 -35.41 11.11
CA GLU A 247 -11.96 -35.54 12.42
C GLU A 247 -10.99 -34.38 12.79
N HIS A 248 -10.57 -33.60 11.78
CA HIS A 248 -9.68 -32.44 11.95
C HIS A 248 -10.45 -31.12 12.03
N ASP A 249 -11.75 -31.10 11.73
CA ASP A 249 -12.56 -29.88 11.66
C ASP A 249 -12.51 -29.08 12.98
N GLU A 250 -12.71 -29.73 14.12
CA GLU A 250 -12.72 -29.06 15.41
C GLU A 250 -11.36 -28.40 15.71
N ARG A 251 -10.26 -29.12 15.47
CA ARG A 251 -8.92 -28.59 15.70
C ARG A 251 -8.60 -27.43 14.75
N TYR A 252 -9.03 -27.54 13.49
CA TYR A 252 -8.85 -26.51 12.47
C TYR A 252 -9.58 -25.23 12.84
N LEU A 253 -10.86 -25.34 13.17
CA LEU A 253 -11.70 -24.24 13.58
C LEU A 253 -11.19 -23.60 14.88
N LYS A 254 -10.83 -24.44 15.86
CA LYS A 254 -10.27 -23.98 17.12
C LYS A 254 -9.00 -23.16 16.90
N SER A 255 -8.05 -23.63 16.06
CA SER A 255 -6.81 -22.91 15.81
C SER A 255 -7.02 -21.54 15.17
N CYS A 256 -8.06 -21.37 14.36
CA CYS A 256 -8.42 -20.10 13.79
C CYS A 256 -9.14 -19.20 14.81
N PHE A 257 -10.20 -19.68 15.44
CA PHE A 257 -11.02 -18.87 16.33
C PHE A 257 -10.39 -18.54 17.70
N ASP A 258 -9.36 -19.31 18.12
CA ASP A 258 -8.54 -18.97 19.29
C ASP A 258 -7.50 -17.88 18.98
N SER A 259 -7.26 -17.55 17.70
CA SER A 259 -6.35 -16.49 17.29
C SER A 259 -7.00 -15.12 17.40
N GLU A 260 -6.26 -14.13 17.87
CA GLU A 260 -6.74 -12.74 17.90
C GLU A 260 -6.91 -12.18 16.50
N GLY A 261 -7.85 -11.24 16.31
CA GLY A 261 -8.07 -10.54 15.06
C GLY A 261 -9.41 -10.84 14.40
N TYR A 262 -9.54 -10.42 13.16
CA TYR A 262 -10.74 -10.67 12.33
C TYR A 262 -10.75 -12.09 11.80
N HIS A 263 -11.95 -12.69 11.72
CA HIS A 263 -12.14 -14.03 11.19
C HIS A 263 -12.92 -13.96 9.87
N VAL A 264 -12.30 -14.45 8.81
CA VAL A 264 -12.88 -14.46 7.46
C VAL A 264 -12.93 -15.90 6.94
N ILE A 265 -14.07 -16.29 6.39
CA ILE A 265 -14.29 -17.63 5.88
C ILE A 265 -14.59 -17.56 4.37
N CYS A 266 -13.76 -18.24 3.56
CA CYS A 266 -13.98 -18.44 2.15
C CYS A 266 -14.33 -19.91 1.87
N GLY A 267 -15.63 -20.21 1.78
CA GLY A 267 -16.16 -21.54 1.49
C GLY A 267 -17.44 -21.88 2.23
N GLY A 268 -18.51 -22.20 1.49
CA GLY A 268 -19.82 -22.54 2.08
C GLY A 268 -19.75 -23.76 3.00
N THR A 269 -18.97 -24.80 2.67
CA THR A 269 -18.79 -25.98 3.54
C THR A 269 -18.04 -25.58 4.82
N THR A 270 -16.98 -24.79 4.71
CA THR A 270 -16.23 -24.28 5.88
C THR A 270 -17.13 -23.42 6.77
N ALA A 271 -17.97 -22.58 6.15
CA ALA A 271 -18.93 -21.75 6.87
C ALA A 271 -19.97 -22.59 7.65
N GLN A 272 -20.45 -23.69 7.07
CA GLN A 272 -21.35 -24.61 7.77
C GLN A 272 -20.67 -25.33 8.93
N CYS A 273 -19.40 -25.73 8.77
CA CYS A 273 -18.63 -26.31 9.87
C CYS A 273 -18.39 -25.28 10.98
N ALA A 274 -18.04 -24.04 10.64
CA ALA A 274 -17.87 -22.94 11.60
C ALA A 274 -19.16 -22.60 12.33
N ALA A 275 -20.30 -22.56 11.63
CA ALA A 275 -21.61 -22.30 12.23
C ALA A 275 -21.97 -23.36 13.29
N ARG A 276 -21.71 -24.64 12.99
CA ARG A 276 -21.88 -25.74 13.97
C ARG A 276 -20.93 -25.63 15.16
N TYR A 277 -19.67 -25.28 14.90
CA TYR A 277 -18.66 -25.13 15.94
C TYR A 277 -18.98 -23.99 16.90
N LEU A 278 -19.43 -22.85 16.36
CA LEU A 278 -19.79 -21.66 17.15
C LEU A 278 -21.20 -21.75 17.76
N ASP A 279 -22.00 -22.76 17.38
CA ASP A 279 -23.44 -22.86 17.74
C ASP A 279 -24.21 -21.59 17.33
N LYS A 280 -24.00 -21.13 16.10
CA LYS A 280 -24.59 -19.92 15.52
C LYS A 280 -25.25 -20.22 14.17
N GLU A 281 -26.24 -19.38 13.83
CA GLU A 281 -26.96 -19.49 12.56
C GLU A 281 -26.13 -18.86 11.42
N LEU A 282 -26.02 -19.56 10.30
CA LEU A 282 -25.46 -19.06 9.05
C LEU A 282 -26.58 -18.47 8.20
N ILE A 283 -26.58 -17.15 8.04
CA ILE A 283 -27.61 -16.40 7.32
C ILE A 283 -27.10 -16.04 5.92
N SER A 284 -27.79 -16.51 4.89
CA SER A 284 -27.50 -16.13 3.50
C SER A 284 -28.04 -14.73 3.20
N LEU A 285 -27.21 -13.88 2.62
CA LEU A 285 -27.56 -12.54 2.16
C LEU A 285 -27.65 -12.53 0.63
N SER A 286 -28.65 -13.24 0.08
CA SER A 286 -28.78 -13.46 -1.38
C SER A 286 -28.86 -12.18 -2.20
N GLU A 287 -29.31 -11.07 -1.61
CA GLU A 287 -29.34 -9.75 -2.21
C GLU A 287 -27.97 -9.12 -2.46
N THR A 288 -26.91 -9.71 -1.90
CA THR A 288 -25.52 -9.23 -2.06
C THR A 288 -24.81 -9.83 -3.29
N ALA A 289 -25.44 -10.77 -4.00
CA ALA A 289 -24.90 -11.27 -5.25
C ALA A 289 -24.80 -10.15 -6.29
N CYS A 290 -23.67 -10.06 -6.98
CA CYS A 290 -23.42 -9.00 -7.96
C CYS A 290 -22.72 -9.58 -9.21
N GLY A 291 -23.43 -9.61 -10.33
CA GLY A 291 -22.91 -10.25 -11.56
C GLY A 291 -22.57 -11.71 -11.30
N ASP A 292 -21.34 -12.09 -11.62
CA ASP A 292 -20.82 -13.44 -11.42
C ASP A 292 -20.22 -13.66 -10.02
N VAL A 293 -20.16 -12.61 -9.17
CA VAL A 293 -19.69 -12.72 -7.79
C VAL A 293 -20.81 -13.24 -6.91
N PRO A 294 -20.63 -14.40 -6.24
CA PRO A 294 -21.66 -14.98 -5.37
C PRO A 294 -22.00 -14.08 -4.17
N ALA A 295 -23.20 -14.27 -3.63
CA ALA A 295 -23.62 -13.67 -2.39
C ALA A 295 -22.71 -14.07 -1.20
N TYR A 296 -22.61 -13.23 -0.22
CA TYR A 296 -21.93 -13.55 1.04
C TYR A 296 -22.95 -13.86 2.16
N TYR A 297 -22.43 -14.36 3.28
CA TYR A 297 -23.22 -14.81 4.41
C TYR A 297 -22.84 -13.99 5.66
N LYS A 298 -23.74 -14.01 6.63
CA LYS A 298 -23.51 -13.50 7.98
C LYS A 298 -23.43 -14.67 8.96
N LEU A 299 -22.35 -14.70 9.73
CA LEU A 299 -22.16 -15.63 10.85
C LEU A 299 -21.62 -14.82 12.03
N GLU A 300 -22.30 -14.90 13.19
CA GLU A 300 -21.85 -14.19 14.40
C GLU A 300 -20.49 -14.75 14.86
N GLY A 301 -19.52 -13.87 15.09
CA GLY A 301 -18.12 -14.22 15.40
C GLY A 301 -17.20 -14.23 14.19
N THR A 302 -17.69 -13.77 13.03
CA THR A 302 -16.88 -13.56 11.83
C THR A 302 -17.19 -12.22 11.20
N GLU A 303 -16.23 -11.60 10.54
CA GLU A 303 -16.36 -10.32 9.85
C GLU A 303 -16.90 -10.49 8.43
N LEU A 304 -16.50 -11.58 7.75
CA LEU A 304 -16.96 -11.88 6.39
C LEU A 304 -17.00 -13.39 6.15
N VAL A 305 -18.06 -13.86 5.52
CA VAL A 305 -18.18 -15.24 5.06
C VAL A 305 -18.59 -15.24 3.59
N THR A 306 -17.77 -15.81 2.71
CA THR A 306 -18.03 -15.85 1.26
C THR A 306 -18.22 -17.27 0.76
N GLU A 307 -18.70 -17.41 -0.50
CA GLU A 307 -18.93 -18.71 -1.13
C GLU A 307 -17.63 -19.55 -1.27
N GLY A 308 -16.49 -18.89 -1.45
CA GLY A 308 -15.21 -19.58 -1.49
C GLY A 308 -14.39 -19.28 -2.75
N PHE A 309 -14.08 -20.34 -3.53
CA PHE A 309 -13.10 -20.25 -4.60
C PHE A 309 -13.44 -19.20 -5.68
N LEU A 310 -14.70 -19.08 -6.09
CA LEU A 310 -15.12 -18.05 -7.05
C LEU A 310 -14.86 -16.62 -6.53
N THR A 311 -15.09 -16.40 -5.25
CA THR A 311 -14.78 -15.09 -4.63
C THR A 311 -13.28 -14.78 -4.72
N ILE A 312 -12.43 -15.78 -4.53
CA ILE A 312 -10.97 -15.62 -4.62
C ILE A 312 -10.53 -15.36 -6.06
N GLU A 313 -11.11 -16.08 -7.05
CA GLU A 313 -10.80 -15.80 -8.47
C GLU A 313 -11.16 -14.36 -8.86
N HIS A 314 -12.35 -13.87 -8.49
CA HIS A 314 -12.72 -12.48 -8.73
C HIS A 314 -11.85 -11.48 -7.96
N LEU A 315 -11.38 -11.85 -6.77
CA LEU A 315 -10.41 -11.00 -6.07
C LEU A 315 -9.08 -10.94 -6.81
N LEU A 316 -8.61 -12.03 -7.39
CA LEU A 316 -7.38 -12.04 -8.21
C LEU A 316 -7.53 -11.18 -9.45
N GLU A 317 -8.70 -11.21 -10.13
CA GLU A 317 -8.99 -10.30 -11.24
C GLU A 317 -8.91 -8.83 -10.80
N TYR A 318 -9.43 -8.50 -9.62
CA TYR A 318 -9.30 -7.16 -9.06
C TYR A 318 -7.86 -6.79 -8.70
N CYS A 319 -7.05 -7.77 -8.26
CA CYS A 319 -5.62 -7.54 -8.01
C CYS A 319 -4.87 -7.23 -9.32
N GLU A 320 -5.19 -7.90 -10.42
CA GLU A 320 -4.61 -7.63 -11.73
C GLU A 320 -4.98 -6.22 -12.20
N GLU A 321 -6.27 -5.83 -12.14
CA GLU A 321 -6.72 -4.46 -12.44
C GLU A 321 -5.96 -3.41 -11.60
N TRP A 322 -5.75 -3.68 -10.31
CA TRP A 322 -5.03 -2.78 -9.41
C TRP A 322 -3.53 -2.70 -9.71
N MET A 323 -2.91 -3.79 -10.15
CA MET A 323 -1.50 -3.77 -10.56
C MET A 323 -1.30 -2.96 -11.85
N GLU A 324 -2.28 -2.95 -12.76
CA GLU A 324 -2.25 -2.16 -13.99
C GLU A 324 -2.62 -0.69 -13.76
N ASP A 325 -3.64 -0.43 -12.93
CA ASP A 325 -4.13 0.91 -12.59
C ASP A 325 -4.28 1.06 -11.06
N ARG A 326 -3.33 1.73 -10.43
CA ARG A 326 -3.32 1.98 -8.98
C ARG A 326 -4.54 2.75 -8.48
N LEU A 327 -5.22 3.50 -9.33
CA LEU A 327 -6.47 4.19 -8.98
C LEU A 327 -7.66 3.25 -8.93
N SER A 328 -7.58 2.08 -9.54
CA SER A 328 -8.67 1.08 -9.52
C SER A 328 -9.01 0.63 -8.10
N PHE A 329 -8.05 0.70 -7.16
CA PHE A 329 -8.27 0.31 -5.76
C PHE A 329 -9.33 1.18 -5.07
N ASN A 330 -9.33 2.50 -5.26
CA ASN A 330 -10.37 3.38 -4.73
C ASN A 330 -11.74 3.10 -5.37
N ARG A 331 -11.76 2.62 -6.62
CA ARG A 331 -12.98 2.15 -7.29
C ARG A 331 -13.47 0.82 -6.68
N LEU A 332 -12.53 -0.08 -6.31
CA LEU A 332 -12.85 -1.33 -5.64
C LEU A 332 -13.62 -1.10 -4.33
N LYS A 333 -13.21 -0.11 -3.53
CA LYS A 333 -13.90 0.26 -2.27
C LYS A 333 -15.36 0.66 -2.46
N ARG A 334 -15.73 1.12 -3.65
CA ARG A 334 -17.12 1.51 -3.97
C ARG A 334 -17.98 0.30 -4.34
N LYS A 335 -17.37 -0.84 -4.70
CA LYS A 335 -18.06 -2.11 -4.93
C LYS A 335 -18.46 -2.71 -3.58
N LYS A 336 -19.56 -3.45 -3.56
CA LYS A 336 -20.09 -4.06 -2.32
C LYS A 336 -20.24 -5.58 -2.44
N ASP A 337 -19.66 -6.15 -3.50
CA ASP A 337 -19.63 -7.59 -3.67
C ASP A 337 -18.63 -8.27 -2.73
N ALA A 338 -18.75 -9.59 -2.58
CA ALA A 338 -17.94 -10.39 -1.66
C ALA A 338 -16.43 -10.28 -1.94
N ALA A 339 -16.02 -10.24 -3.23
CA ALA A 339 -14.62 -10.17 -3.62
C ALA A 339 -14.02 -8.79 -3.29
N ALA A 340 -14.78 -7.71 -3.52
CA ALA A 340 -14.35 -6.36 -3.17
C ALA A 340 -14.23 -6.18 -1.65
N LEU A 341 -15.20 -6.68 -0.87
CA LEU A 341 -15.13 -6.63 0.60
C LEU A 341 -13.93 -7.40 1.13
N LEU A 342 -13.69 -8.61 0.59
CA LEU A 342 -12.50 -9.41 0.93
C LEU A 342 -11.21 -8.67 0.57
N GLY A 343 -11.15 -8.05 -0.61
CA GLY A 343 -10.02 -7.25 -1.05
C GLY A 343 -9.71 -6.09 -0.11
N VAL A 344 -10.73 -5.32 0.27
CA VAL A 344 -10.57 -4.22 1.25
C VAL A 344 -10.06 -4.74 2.60
N MET A 345 -10.60 -5.86 3.09
CA MET A 345 -10.13 -6.43 4.36
C MET A 345 -8.66 -6.87 4.30
N LEU A 346 -8.26 -7.54 3.21
CA LEU A 346 -6.90 -8.09 3.09
C LEU A 346 -5.86 -7.02 2.72
N PHE A 347 -6.17 -6.11 1.79
CA PHE A 347 -5.21 -5.13 1.28
C PHE A 347 -5.18 -3.81 2.04
N GLU A 348 -6.28 -3.40 2.68
CA GLU A 348 -6.31 -2.16 3.46
C GLU A 348 -6.31 -2.40 4.97
N GLN A 349 -7.23 -3.24 5.46
CA GLN A 349 -7.43 -3.36 6.89
C GLN A 349 -6.37 -4.24 7.54
N ALA A 350 -6.01 -5.37 6.91
CA ALA A 350 -4.99 -6.26 7.45
C ALA A 350 -3.59 -5.64 7.44
N THR A 351 -2.83 -5.92 8.50
CA THR A 351 -1.36 -5.80 8.54
C THR A 351 -0.74 -7.18 8.43
N ASP A 352 -1.31 -8.13 9.16
CA ASP A 352 -0.90 -9.52 9.24
C ASP A 352 -2.07 -10.41 8.82
N ILE A 353 -1.77 -11.44 8.04
CA ILE A 353 -2.77 -12.38 7.53
C ILE A 353 -2.32 -13.80 7.85
N ASN A 354 -3.13 -14.53 8.59
CA ASN A 354 -2.96 -15.94 8.82
C ASN A 354 -3.85 -16.73 7.85
N PHE A 355 -3.24 -17.45 6.93
CA PHE A 355 -3.93 -18.31 5.98
C PHE A 355 -4.12 -19.70 6.58
N TYR A 356 -5.37 -20.12 6.75
CA TYR A 356 -5.77 -21.47 7.11
C TYR A 356 -6.34 -22.15 5.86
N PHE A 357 -5.53 -22.97 5.22
CA PHE A 357 -5.90 -23.65 4.00
C PHE A 357 -6.31 -25.10 4.27
N GLY A 358 -7.56 -25.46 3.97
CA GLY A 358 -8.10 -26.82 4.07
C GLY A 358 -8.03 -27.55 2.73
N GLY A 359 -7.56 -28.81 2.74
CA GLY A 359 -7.36 -29.61 1.53
C GLY A 359 -8.59 -30.36 1.00
N ALA A 360 -9.80 -30.13 1.55
CA ALA A 360 -10.99 -30.86 1.09
C ALA A 360 -11.45 -30.44 -0.31
N ILE A 361 -11.79 -31.44 -1.13
CA ILE A 361 -12.42 -31.24 -2.44
C ILE A 361 -13.94 -31.22 -2.25
N ASN A 362 -14.57 -30.09 -2.56
CA ASN A 362 -16.02 -29.95 -2.52
C ASN A 362 -16.66 -30.48 -3.84
N LYS A 363 -17.78 -31.17 -3.75
CA LYS A 363 -18.53 -31.68 -4.93
C LYS A 363 -18.91 -30.52 -5.88
N SER A 364 -19.34 -29.40 -5.36
CA SER A 364 -19.68 -28.20 -6.16
C SER A 364 -18.50 -27.68 -6.99
N ASN A 365 -17.28 -27.81 -6.52
CA ASN A 365 -16.09 -27.38 -7.25
C ASN A 365 -15.77 -28.34 -8.41
N VAL A 366 -16.02 -29.64 -8.23
CA VAL A 366 -15.85 -30.66 -9.29
C VAL A 366 -16.82 -30.41 -10.43
N GLU A 367 -18.07 -30.05 -10.14
CA GLU A 367 -19.09 -29.69 -11.13
C GLU A 367 -18.73 -28.44 -11.94
N LEU A 368 -18.01 -27.50 -11.32
CA LEU A 368 -17.48 -26.29 -11.97
C LEU A 368 -16.13 -26.52 -12.67
N GLY A 369 -15.59 -27.73 -12.66
CA GLY A 369 -14.29 -28.05 -13.25
C GLY A 369 -13.09 -27.52 -12.47
N ILE A 370 -13.28 -27.06 -11.22
CA ILE A 370 -12.24 -26.51 -10.36
C ILE A 370 -11.42 -27.67 -9.77
N THR A 371 -10.14 -27.71 -10.11
CA THR A 371 -9.20 -28.71 -9.60
C THR A 371 -8.55 -28.26 -8.30
N GLU A 372 -8.09 -29.23 -7.48
CA GLU A 372 -7.30 -28.94 -6.28
C GLU A 372 -6.07 -28.06 -6.60
N LYS A 373 -5.38 -28.42 -7.68
CA LYS A 373 -4.21 -27.66 -8.15
C LYS A 373 -4.54 -26.18 -8.47
N ARG A 374 -5.73 -25.90 -9.06
CA ARG A 374 -6.12 -24.49 -9.33
C ARG A 374 -6.40 -23.73 -8.06
N LYS A 375 -6.96 -24.39 -7.03
CA LYS A 375 -7.18 -23.76 -5.72
C LYS A 375 -5.87 -23.41 -5.02
N GLU A 376 -4.89 -24.34 -5.04
CA GLU A 376 -3.57 -24.10 -4.50
C GLU A 376 -2.89 -22.94 -5.23
N GLN A 377 -2.92 -22.95 -6.56
CA GLN A 377 -2.37 -21.85 -7.36
C GLN A 377 -3.01 -20.51 -7.05
N ALA A 378 -4.34 -20.45 -6.95
CA ALA A 378 -5.03 -19.19 -6.62
C ALA A 378 -4.68 -18.69 -5.21
N ALA A 379 -4.49 -19.59 -4.25
CA ALA A 379 -4.04 -19.22 -2.91
C ALA A 379 -2.59 -18.69 -2.93
N GLU A 380 -1.69 -19.34 -3.68
CA GLU A 380 -0.31 -18.89 -3.87
C GLU A 380 -0.24 -17.52 -4.57
N GLU A 381 -1.01 -17.33 -5.64
CA GLU A 381 -1.14 -16.06 -6.36
C GLU A 381 -1.62 -14.93 -5.41
N LEU A 382 -2.65 -15.20 -4.60
CA LEU A 382 -3.16 -14.22 -3.63
C LEU A 382 -2.12 -13.89 -2.56
N VAL A 383 -1.38 -14.88 -2.05
CA VAL A 383 -0.28 -14.68 -1.09
C VAL A 383 0.81 -13.81 -1.71
N GLU A 384 1.19 -14.05 -2.96
CA GLU A 384 2.18 -13.24 -3.67
C GLU A 384 1.72 -11.78 -3.81
N HIS A 385 0.46 -11.55 -4.19
CA HIS A 385 -0.11 -10.20 -4.27
C HIS A 385 -0.11 -9.47 -2.92
N LEU A 386 -0.49 -10.16 -1.84
CA LEU A 386 -0.50 -9.61 -0.49
C LEU A 386 0.91 -9.27 0.01
N GLN A 387 1.88 -10.15 -0.20
CA GLN A 387 3.28 -9.90 0.14
C GLN A 387 3.86 -8.72 -0.66
N ASN A 388 3.53 -8.64 -1.95
CA ASN A 388 3.93 -7.51 -2.80
C ASN A 388 3.27 -6.19 -2.37
N ALA A 389 2.10 -6.26 -1.74
CA ALA A 389 1.43 -5.12 -1.10
C ALA A 389 1.96 -4.80 0.32
N GLY A 390 3.02 -5.49 0.77
CA GLY A 390 3.66 -5.25 2.07
C GLY A 390 2.94 -5.90 3.25
N LYS A 391 2.07 -6.88 3.00
CA LYS A 391 1.39 -7.59 4.09
C LYS A 391 2.26 -8.73 4.62
N ASN A 392 2.23 -8.91 5.94
CA ASN A 392 2.86 -10.05 6.58
C ASN A 392 1.94 -11.27 6.49
N VAL A 393 2.33 -12.29 5.73
CA VAL A 393 1.47 -13.46 5.46
C VAL A 393 2.08 -14.72 6.04
N ASN A 394 1.36 -15.36 6.97
CA ASN A 394 1.66 -16.65 7.55
C ASN A 394 0.74 -17.72 6.96
N ILE A 395 1.30 -18.82 6.48
CA ILE A 395 0.53 -19.91 5.87
C ILE A 395 0.54 -21.10 6.81
N ALA A 396 -0.66 -21.50 7.27
CA ALA A 396 -0.90 -22.74 7.98
C ALA A 396 -1.59 -23.73 7.03
N PHE A 397 -0.88 -24.73 6.53
CA PHE A 397 -1.47 -25.80 5.74
C PHE A 397 -2.03 -26.90 6.63
N TRP A 398 -3.31 -27.24 6.42
CA TRP A 398 -4.00 -28.35 7.08
C TRP A 398 -4.35 -29.48 6.10
N ALA A 399 -3.55 -29.61 5.04
CA ALA A 399 -3.70 -30.68 4.06
C ALA A 399 -3.04 -31.96 4.60
N ILE A 400 -3.69 -32.68 5.53
CA ILE A 400 -3.35 -34.08 5.85
C ILE A 400 -4.63 -34.82 6.17
#